data_94c9ad0240c2ed7a69c8ff08b69af258
#
_entry.id   94c9ad0240c2ed7a69c8ff08b69af258
#
_cell.length_a   1.000
_cell.length_b   1.000
_cell.length_c   1.000
_cell.angle_alpha   90.00
_cell.angle_beta   90.00
_cell.angle_gamma   90.00
#
_symmetry.space_group_name_H-M   'P 1'
#
loop_
_entity.id
_entity.type
_entity.pdbx_description
1 polymer ?
#
loop_
_entity_poly.entity_id
_entity_poly.type
_entity_poly.pdbx_seq_one_letter_code
_entity_poly.pdbx_strand_id
1 'polypeptide(L)'
;LRGWDMLLLPAAAALMVFLGTAYVRKKHETGRKEIGYKVSATLMAVIPALCLAVREQSRVSWLIAAGTVCCMAADGLLEVCFVAGAAVFAAAHLCFIGGMLCMASPDRFTLLLFVCVYAVLFAILRSYIRELDKLAALGALYVAFLCAMFSMAGTVFFENPGLSGAAAALGGAAFVASDTILAVNLLGEKNSRRLDKILLVLYYGAVYLLAVCRYLPG
;
A
#
# COMPACT_ATOMS: atom_id res chain seq x y z
N LEU A 1 20.24 3.42 -11.68
CA LEU A 1 20.59 2.36 -10.71
C LEU A 1 22.12 2.30 -10.56
N ARG A 2 22.62 2.42 -9.32
CA ARG A 2 24.03 2.14 -9.02
C ARG A 2 24.20 0.61 -8.83
N GLY A 3 25.42 0.09 -8.95
CA GLY A 3 25.66 -1.37 -8.86
C GLY A 3 25.05 -2.06 -7.62
N TRP A 4 25.01 -1.37 -6.48
CA TRP A 4 24.38 -1.86 -5.25
C TRP A 4 22.86 -2.01 -5.35
N ASP A 5 22.18 -1.10 -6.08
CA ASP A 5 20.74 -1.12 -6.27
C ASP A 5 20.32 -2.39 -7.04
N MET A 6 21.17 -2.84 -7.99
CA MET A 6 20.93 -4.04 -8.79
C MET A 6 20.88 -5.32 -7.96
N LEU A 7 21.54 -5.34 -6.81
CA LEU A 7 21.51 -6.46 -5.87
C LEU A 7 20.49 -6.25 -4.76
N LEU A 8 20.38 -5.04 -4.24
CA LEU A 8 19.47 -4.69 -3.14
C LEU A 8 18.00 -4.93 -3.51
N LEU A 9 17.55 -4.41 -4.67
CA LEU A 9 16.16 -4.51 -5.06
C LEU A 9 15.70 -5.95 -5.25
N PRO A 10 16.33 -6.81 -6.07
CA PRO A 10 15.87 -8.19 -6.22
C PRO A 10 16.01 -9.01 -4.93
N ALA A 11 17.05 -8.75 -4.12
CA ALA A 11 17.21 -9.43 -2.83
C ALA A 11 16.08 -9.05 -1.85
N ALA A 12 15.73 -7.78 -1.75
CA ALA A 12 14.63 -7.32 -0.92
C ALA A 12 13.28 -7.91 -1.39
N ALA A 13 13.03 -7.93 -2.71
CA ALA A 13 11.83 -8.55 -3.27
C ALA A 13 11.77 -10.05 -2.96
N ALA A 14 12.86 -10.80 -3.15
CA ALA A 14 12.92 -12.23 -2.87
C ALA A 14 12.67 -12.53 -1.39
N LEU A 15 13.30 -11.77 -0.49
CA LEU A 15 13.10 -11.91 0.96
C LEU A 15 11.68 -11.55 1.37
N MET A 16 11.08 -10.52 0.77
CA MET A 16 9.68 -10.14 1.01
C MET A 16 8.73 -11.28 0.63
N VAL A 17 8.92 -11.90 -0.54
CA VAL A 17 8.14 -13.06 -0.98
C VAL A 17 8.33 -14.24 -0.03
N PHE A 18 9.57 -14.53 0.38
CA PHE A 18 9.87 -15.60 1.33
C PHE A 18 9.17 -15.38 2.68
N LEU A 19 9.32 -14.20 3.27
CA LEU A 19 8.71 -13.84 4.56
C LEU A 19 7.18 -13.79 4.48
N GLY A 20 6.63 -13.25 3.38
CA GLY A 20 5.19 -13.23 3.13
C GLY A 20 4.60 -14.64 3.00
N THR A 21 5.29 -15.55 2.30
CA THR A 21 4.86 -16.95 2.21
C THR A 21 4.96 -17.68 3.55
N ALA A 22 6.00 -17.39 4.35
CA ALA A 22 6.14 -17.92 5.71
C ALA A 22 5.00 -17.45 6.61
N TYR A 23 4.62 -16.16 6.53
CA TYR A 23 3.46 -15.62 7.23
C TYR A 23 2.18 -16.38 6.87
N VAL A 24 1.87 -16.53 5.57
CA VAL A 24 0.67 -17.24 5.12
C VAL A 24 0.60 -18.67 5.63
N ARG A 25 1.73 -19.37 5.64
CA ARG A 25 1.78 -20.76 6.14
C ARG A 25 1.51 -20.84 7.64
N LYS A 26 2.05 -19.90 8.41
CA LYS A 26 1.98 -19.90 9.89
C LYS A 26 0.72 -19.24 10.45
N LYS A 27 0.05 -18.36 9.71
CA LYS A 27 -1.19 -17.67 10.13
C LYS A 27 -2.26 -18.62 10.68
N HIS A 28 -2.22 -19.88 10.27
CA HIS A 28 -3.17 -20.91 10.71
C HIS A 28 -2.63 -21.84 11.81
N GLU A 29 -1.35 -21.67 12.22
CA GLU A 29 -0.71 -22.63 13.11
C GLU A 29 -0.64 -22.18 14.58
N THR A 30 -0.35 -20.95 14.91
CA THR A 30 -0.31 -20.48 16.30
C THR A 30 0.15 -19.01 16.49
N GLY A 31 -0.73 -18.13 17.00
CA GLY A 31 -0.40 -17.00 17.87
C GLY A 31 0.55 -15.90 17.34
N ARG A 32 0.80 -14.90 18.20
CA ARG A 32 1.54 -13.64 17.96
C ARG A 32 2.90 -13.71 17.23
N LYS A 33 3.51 -14.89 17.04
CA LYS A 33 4.77 -15.06 16.28
C LYS A 33 4.62 -14.74 14.79
N GLU A 34 3.40 -14.77 14.29
CA GLU A 34 3.09 -14.49 12.88
C GLU A 34 3.25 -13.01 12.54
N ILE A 35 2.97 -12.10 13.46
CA ILE A 35 3.12 -10.65 13.29
C ILE A 35 4.55 -10.31 12.86
N GLY A 36 5.54 -10.97 13.45
CA GLY A 36 6.95 -10.77 13.10
C GLY A 36 7.24 -11.01 11.63
N TYR A 37 6.70 -12.07 11.03
CA TYR A 37 6.88 -12.36 9.60
C TYR A 37 6.22 -11.31 8.72
N LYS A 38 5.01 -10.84 9.08
CA LYS A 38 4.28 -9.81 8.35
C LYS A 38 5.05 -8.50 8.32
N VAL A 39 5.43 -8.01 9.50
CA VAL A 39 6.22 -6.77 9.66
C VAL A 39 7.58 -6.88 8.97
N SER A 40 8.28 -8.03 9.10
CA SER A 40 9.57 -8.25 8.44
C SER A 40 9.45 -8.30 6.92
N ALA A 41 8.33 -8.80 6.37
CA ALA A 41 8.10 -8.75 4.93
C ALA A 41 7.98 -7.30 4.43
N THR A 42 7.22 -6.45 5.13
CA THR A 42 7.10 -5.03 4.76
C THR A 42 8.39 -4.26 5.00
N LEU A 43 9.21 -4.65 5.99
CA LEU A 43 10.55 -4.08 6.21
C LEU A 43 11.43 -4.20 4.95
N MET A 44 11.25 -5.25 4.14
CA MET A 44 12.00 -5.41 2.88
C MET A 44 11.66 -4.34 1.84
N ALA A 45 10.53 -3.66 1.94
CA ALA A 45 10.23 -2.47 1.13
C ALA A 45 10.75 -1.18 1.80
N VAL A 46 10.74 -1.13 3.13
CA VAL A 46 11.22 0.04 3.90
C VAL A 46 12.72 0.26 3.67
N ILE A 47 13.52 -0.81 3.66
CA ILE A 47 14.98 -0.71 3.48
C ILE A 47 15.36 0.04 2.20
N PRO A 48 14.93 -0.38 0.99
CA PRO A 48 15.26 0.37 -0.23
C PRO A 48 14.67 1.78 -0.22
N ALA A 49 13.45 2.00 0.28
CA ALA A 49 12.87 3.33 0.36
C ALA A 49 13.71 4.29 1.22
N LEU A 50 14.18 3.84 2.39
CA LEU A 50 15.06 4.62 3.26
C LEU A 50 16.44 4.83 2.64
N CYS A 51 17.04 3.80 2.02
CA CYS A 51 18.31 3.93 1.31
C CYS A 51 18.23 5.02 0.23
N LEU A 52 17.12 5.06 -0.52
CA LEU A 52 16.91 6.08 -1.54
C LEU A 52 16.70 7.46 -0.92
N ALA A 53 15.89 7.57 0.14
CA ALA A 53 15.62 8.84 0.82
C ALA A 53 16.90 9.47 1.38
N VAL A 54 17.75 8.67 2.03
CA VAL A 54 19.05 9.11 2.54
C VAL A 54 19.99 9.55 1.41
N ARG A 55 19.93 8.87 0.26
CA ARG A 55 20.80 9.18 -0.88
C ARG A 55 20.36 10.41 -1.66
N GLU A 56 19.06 10.53 -1.96
CA GLU A 56 18.52 11.62 -2.75
C GLU A 56 18.27 12.88 -1.95
N GLN A 57 18.01 12.76 -0.65
CA GLN A 57 17.62 13.87 0.24
C GLN A 57 16.44 14.69 -0.30
N SER A 58 15.60 14.05 -1.13
CA SER A 58 14.45 14.69 -1.76
C SER A 58 13.19 14.55 -0.90
N ARG A 59 12.30 15.55 -0.99
CA ARG A 59 10.98 15.48 -0.30
C ARG A 59 10.18 14.25 -0.74
N VAL A 60 10.22 13.94 -2.04
CA VAL A 60 9.52 12.78 -2.61
C VAL A 60 9.99 11.49 -1.95
N SER A 61 11.30 11.26 -1.92
CA SER A 61 11.88 10.02 -1.39
C SER A 61 11.63 9.87 0.12
N TRP A 62 11.68 10.97 0.89
CA TRP A 62 11.35 10.95 2.31
C TRP A 62 9.86 10.67 2.58
N LEU A 63 8.94 11.23 1.76
CA LEU A 63 7.52 10.98 1.90
C LEU A 63 7.16 9.53 1.54
N ILE A 64 7.77 8.97 0.47
CA ILE A 64 7.62 7.56 0.13
C ILE A 64 8.15 6.66 1.24
N ALA A 65 9.35 6.96 1.78
CA ALA A 65 9.91 6.21 2.90
C ALA A 65 9.03 6.28 4.15
N ALA A 66 8.51 7.46 4.49
CA ALA A 66 7.57 7.61 5.60
C ALA A 66 6.28 6.78 5.39
N GLY A 67 5.73 6.79 4.17
CA GLY A 67 4.57 5.98 3.81
C GLY A 67 4.84 4.48 3.99
N THR A 68 5.99 3.98 3.53
CA THR A 68 6.36 2.56 3.70
C THR A 68 6.61 2.18 5.16
N VAL A 69 7.20 3.07 5.98
CA VAL A 69 7.35 2.88 7.43
C VAL A 69 5.98 2.83 8.11
N CYS A 70 5.05 3.72 7.73
CA CYS A 70 3.68 3.67 8.23
C CYS A 70 2.98 2.34 7.86
N CYS A 71 3.16 1.84 6.62
CA CYS A 71 2.64 0.53 6.24
C CYS A 71 3.17 -0.59 7.15
N MET A 72 4.48 -0.59 7.42
CA MET A 72 5.11 -1.57 8.32
C MET A 72 4.55 -1.49 9.75
N ALA A 73 4.39 -0.29 10.29
CA ALA A 73 3.80 -0.08 11.61
C ALA A 73 2.32 -0.52 11.66
N ALA A 74 1.57 -0.18 10.61
CA ALA A 74 0.17 -0.56 10.47
C ALA A 74 -0.01 -2.09 10.41
N ASP A 75 0.89 -2.82 9.75
CA ASP A 75 0.87 -4.28 9.70
C ASP A 75 0.91 -4.92 11.09
N GLY A 76 1.73 -4.37 12.00
CA GLY A 76 1.75 -4.81 13.39
C GLY A 76 0.51 -4.38 14.17
N LEU A 77 0.07 -3.14 13.98
CA LEU A 77 -1.06 -2.58 14.71
C LEU A 77 -2.39 -3.22 14.34
N LEU A 78 -2.61 -3.60 13.09
CA LEU A 78 -3.85 -4.28 12.65
C LEU A 78 -4.12 -5.56 13.43
N GLU A 79 -3.08 -6.28 13.83
CA GLU A 79 -3.22 -7.54 14.59
C GLU A 79 -3.51 -7.30 16.08
N VAL A 80 -3.31 -6.08 16.59
CA VAL A 80 -3.52 -5.70 18.01
C VAL A 80 -4.76 -4.83 18.15
N CYS A 81 -4.90 -3.83 17.30
CA CYS A 81 -6.01 -2.88 17.30
C CYS A 81 -6.31 -2.45 15.86
N PHE A 82 -7.38 -2.99 15.30
CA PHE A 82 -7.77 -2.74 13.91
C PHE A 82 -7.89 -1.25 13.58
N VAL A 83 -8.58 -0.48 14.45
CA VAL A 83 -8.80 0.96 14.21
C VAL A 83 -7.49 1.75 14.19
N ALA A 84 -6.56 1.43 15.11
CA ALA A 84 -5.25 2.07 15.13
C ALA A 84 -4.42 1.70 13.88
N GLY A 85 -4.45 0.44 13.48
CA GLY A 85 -3.79 -0.02 12.25
C GLY A 85 -4.35 0.68 11.02
N ALA A 86 -5.67 0.76 10.87
CA ALA A 86 -6.34 1.45 9.78
C ALA A 86 -5.99 2.96 9.74
N ALA A 87 -5.92 3.62 10.91
CA ALA A 87 -5.53 5.02 11.00
C ALA A 87 -4.07 5.24 10.53
N VAL A 88 -3.15 4.34 10.89
CA VAL A 88 -1.75 4.42 10.44
C VAL A 88 -1.62 4.09 8.95
N PHE A 89 -2.44 3.20 8.40
CA PHE A 89 -2.51 3.01 6.94
C PHE A 89 -3.05 4.25 6.23
N ALA A 90 -4.06 4.92 6.78
CA ALA A 90 -4.53 6.19 6.24
C ALA A 90 -3.41 7.25 6.22
N ALA A 91 -2.59 7.31 7.27
CA ALA A 91 -1.39 8.17 7.30
C ALA A 91 -0.37 7.77 6.22
N ALA A 92 -0.18 6.46 5.97
CA ALA A 92 0.67 5.99 4.86
C ALA A 92 0.17 6.51 3.51
N HIS A 93 -1.14 6.43 3.24
CA HIS A 93 -1.71 6.97 2.00
C HIS A 93 -1.49 8.48 1.87
N LEU A 94 -1.63 9.24 2.96
CA LEU A 94 -1.34 10.67 2.95
C LEU A 94 0.14 10.97 2.63
N CYS A 95 1.07 10.17 3.15
CA CYS A 95 2.49 10.28 2.81
C CYS A 95 2.73 10.00 1.32
N PHE A 96 2.14 8.94 0.77
CA PHE A 96 2.24 8.63 -0.66
C PHE A 96 1.62 9.72 -1.53
N ILE A 97 0.43 10.22 -1.18
CA ILE A 97 -0.20 11.36 -1.87
C ILE A 97 0.74 12.57 -1.86
N GLY A 98 1.30 12.92 -0.70
CA GLY A 98 2.26 14.02 -0.57
C GLY A 98 3.49 13.84 -1.47
N GLY A 99 4.04 12.62 -1.55
CA GLY A 99 5.13 12.29 -2.45
C GLY A 99 4.74 12.46 -3.93
N MET A 100 3.56 11.97 -4.32
CA MET A 100 3.05 12.08 -5.68
C MET A 100 2.71 13.52 -6.08
N LEU A 101 2.20 14.33 -5.15
CA LEU A 101 1.97 15.76 -5.36
C LEU A 101 3.26 16.56 -5.64
N CYS A 102 4.41 16.05 -5.19
CA CYS A 102 5.70 16.61 -5.57
C CYS A 102 6.19 16.12 -6.95
N MET A 103 5.54 15.12 -7.56
CA MET A 103 5.90 14.53 -8.85
C MET A 103 4.97 14.98 -9.99
N ALA A 104 3.70 15.24 -9.69
CA ALA A 104 2.67 15.61 -10.64
C ALA A 104 1.64 16.52 -9.99
N SER A 105 0.97 17.35 -10.77
CA SER A 105 -0.07 18.25 -10.29
C SER A 105 -1.46 17.64 -10.53
N PRO A 106 -2.35 17.65 -9.51
CA PRO A 106 -3.71 17.14 -9.71
C PRO A 106 -4.46 17.98 -10.74
N ASP A 107 -5.12 17.32 -11.66
CA ASP A 107 -5.87 17.92 -12.75
C ASP A 107 -7.31 17.37 -12.84
N ARG A 108 -8.00 17.66 -13.94
CA ARG A 108 -9.38 17.15 -14.18
C ARG A 108 -9.41 15.63 -14.31
N PHE A 109 -8.35 15.03 -14.85
CA PHE A 109 -8.23 13.57 -14.95
C PHE A 109 -8.10 12.95 -13.57
N THR A 110 -7.27 13.52 -12.69
CA THR A 110 -7.13 13.08 -11.28
C THR A 110 -8.49 13.09 -10.57
N LEU A 111 -9.24 14.19 -10.73
CA LEU A 111 -10.58 14.31 -10.10
C LEU A 111 -11.56 13.29 -10.67
N LEU A 112 -11.59 13.12 -11.99
CA LEU A 112 -12.47 12.14 -12.63
C LEU A 112 -12.15 10.72 -12.18
N LEU A 113 -10.87 10.35 -12.18
CA LEU A 113 -10.42 9.03 -11.73
C LEU A 113 -10.79 8.79 -10.26
N PHE A 114 -10.57 9.81 -9.40
CA PHE A 114 -10.97 9.74 -7.99
C PHE A 114 -12.47 9.47 -7.84
N VAL A 115 -13.30 10.26 -8.50
CA VAL A 115 -14.78 10.12 -8.41
C VAL A 115 -15.24 8.76 -8.91
N CYS A 116 -14.71 8.30 -10.06
CA CYS A 116 -15.07 7.01 -10.64
C CYS A 116 -14.68 5.85 -9.70
N VAL A 117 -13.43 5.82 -9.23
CA VAL A 117 -12.94 4.73 -8.38
C VAL A 117 -13.63 4.76 -7.02
N TYR A 118 -13.81 5.95 -6.42
CA TYR A 118 -14.51 6.09 -5.16
C TYR A 118 -15.97 5.61 -5.27
N ALA A 119 -16.69 5.99 -6.33
CA ALA A 119 -18.06 5.56 -6.56
C ALA A 119 -18.17 4.02 -6.70
N VAL A 120 -17.25 3.41 -7.44
CA VAL A 120 -17.19 1.94 -7.61
C VAL A 120 -16.91 1.26 -6.27
N LEU A 121 -15.87 1.69 -5.54
CA LEU A 121 -15.54 1.10 -4.25
C LEU A 121 -16.63 1.32 -3.21
N PHE A 122 -17.23 2.52 -3.19
CA PHE A 122 -18.35 2.80 -2.30
C PHE A 122 -19.55 1.91 -2.62
N ALA A 123 -19.88 1.68 -3.90
CA ALA A 123 -20.95 0.78 -4.30
C ALA A 123 -20.70 -0.67 -3.85
N ILE A 124 -19.43 -1.13 -3.93
CA ILE A 124 -19.02 -2.49 -3.49
C ILE A 124 -19.05 -2.60 -1.96
N LEU A 125 -18.52 -1.59 -1.26
CA LEU A 125 -18.25 -1.68 0.18
C LEU A 125 -19.37 -1.10 1.05
N ARG A 126 -20.38 -0.41 0.48
CA ARG A 126 -21.43 0.29 1.24
C ARG A 126 -22.18 -0.58 2.26
N SER A 127 -22.44 -1.84 1.94
CA SER A 127 -23.08 -2.78 2.85
C SER A 127 -22.21 -3.06 4.06
N TYR A 128 -20.94 -3.34 3.83
CA TYR A 128 -19.96 -3.60 4.87
C TYR A 128 -19.65 -2.36 5.72
N ILE A 129 -19.55 -1.17 5.08
CA ILE A 129 -19.32 0.10 5.81
C ILE A 129 -20.49 0.40 6.75
N ARG A 130 -21.72 0.11 6.35
CA ARG A 130 -22.90 0.31 7.22
C ARG A 130 -22.87 -0.55 8.48
N GLU A 131 -22.31 -1.74 8.41
CA GLU A 131 -22.16 -2.64 9.57
C GLU A 131 -21.14 -2.14 10.60
N LEU A 132 -20.31 -1.16 10.23
CA LEU A 132 -19.36 -0.52 11.14
C LEU A 132 -20.00 0.49 12.10
N ASP A 133 -21.29 0.79 11.99
CA ASP A 133 -22.03 1.74 12.85
C ASP A 133 -21.28 3.07 13.00
N LYS A 134 -20.81 3.35 14.21
CA LYS A 134 -20.08 4.59 14.57
C LYS A 134 -18.77 4.78 13.78
N LEU A 135 -18.19 3.72 13.24
CA LEU A 135 -16.95 3.77 12.45
C LEU A 135 -17.21 3.89 10.95
N ALA A 136 -18.48 3.91 10.51
CA ALA A 136 -18.83 4.00 9.08
C ALA A 136 -18.22 5.24 8.40
N ALA A 137 -18.23 6.39 9.08
CA ALA A 137 -17.63 7.62 8.55
C ALA A 137 -16.10 7.49 8.40
N LEU A 138 -15.43 6.84 9.36
CA LEU A 138 -13.99 6.58 9.29
C LEU A 138 -13.65 5.60 8.16
N GLY A 139 -14.48 4.57 7.94
CA GLY A 139 -14.34 3.65 6.83
C GLY A 139 -14.47 4.33 5.48
N ALA A 140 -15.49 5.20 5.32
CA ALA A 140 -15.68 5.99 4.10
C ALA A 140 -14.51 6.96 3.85
N LEU A 141 -14.01 7.60 4.90
CA LEU A 141 -12.83 8.49 4.83
C LEU A 141 -11.57 7.71 4.45
N TYR A 142 -11.36 6.51 4.98
CA TYR A 142 -10.25 5.64 4.61
C TYR A 142 -10.29 5.31 3.12
N VAL A 143 -11.45 4.90 2.60
CA VAL A 143 -11.65 4.63 1.16
C VAL A 143 -11.35 5.87 0.32
N ALA A 144 -11.70 7.07 0.80
CA ALA A 144 -11.37 8.32 0.10
C ALA A 144 -9.85 8.54 0.00
N PHE A 145 -9.08 8.34 1.07
CA PHE A 145 -7.62 8.45 1.02
C PHE A 145 -6.98 7.41 0.10
N LEU A 146 -7.46 6.18 0.13
CA LEU A 146 -7.02 5.11 -0.77
C LEU A 146 -7.27 5.48 -2.24
N CYS A 147 -8.47 5.96 -2.57
CA CYS A 147 -8.82 6.40 -3.93
C CYS A 147 -8.00 7.63 -4.37
N ALA A 148 -7.78 8.59 -3.48
CA ALA A 148 -6.97 9.77 -3.77
C ALA A 148 -5.52 9.38 -4.08
N MET A 149 -4.93 8.46 -3.30
CA MET A 149 -3.59 7.94 -3.51
C MET A 149 -3.48 7.26 -4.89
N PHE A 150 -4.43 6.38 -5.23
CA PHE A 150 -4.44 5.72 -6.53
C PHE A 150 -4.61 6.71 -7.68
N SER A 151 -5.50 7.71 -7.53
CA SER A 151 -5.73 8.71 -8.57
C SER A 151 -4.50 9.57 -8.82
N MET A 152 -3.78 9.96 -7.77
CA MET A 152 -2.51 10.66 -7.90
C MET A 152 -1.44 9.78 -8.55
N ALA A 153 -1.37 8.49 -8.21
CA ALA A 153 -0.46 7.55 -8.87
C ALA A 153 -0.74 7.42 -10.37
N GLY A 154 -2.01 7.41 -10.76
CA GLY A 154 -2.44 7.48 -12.16
C GLY A 154 -1.99 8.76 -12.84
N THR A 155 -2.16 9.91 -12.19
CA THR A 155 -1.71 11.21 -12.73
C THR A 155 -0.19 11.24 -12.92
N VAL A 156 0.57 10.74 -11.96
CA VAL A 156 2.04 10.61 -12.09
C VAL A 156 2.41 9.81 -13.35
N PHE A 157 1.72 8.71 -13.60
CA PHE A 157 1.98 7.90 -14.80
C PHE A 157 1.62 8.65 -16.09
N PHE A 158 0.51 9.39 -16.13
CA PHE A 158 0.10 10.11 -17.34
C PHE A 158 0.97 11.33 -17.64
N GLU A 159 1.43 12.05 -16.61
CA GLU A 159 2.36 13.18 -16.82
C GLU A 159 3.78 12.72 -17.11
N ASN A 160 4.21 11.59 -16.54
CA ASN A 160 5.54 11.03 -16.69
C ASN A 160 5.46 9.54 -17.08
N PRO A 161 5.15 9.25 -18.37
CA PRO A 161 4.96 7.87 -18.85
C PRO A 161 6.29 7.13 -18.95
N GLY A 162 6.74 6.59 -17.84
CA GLY A 162 7.97 5.79 -17.75
C GLY A 162 7.79 4.66 -16.75
N LEU A 163 8.85 3.89 -16.49
CA LEU A 163 8.79 2.78 -15.53
C LEU A 163 8.50 3.26 -14.12
N SER A 164 8.98 4.45 -13.74
CA SER A 164 8.71 5.08 -12.44
C SER A 164 7.21 5.33 -12.26
N GLY A 165 6.57 6.03 -13.22
CA GLY A 165 5.14 6.30 -13.19
C GLY A 165 4.29 5.03 -13.26
N ALA A 166 4.69 4.07 -14.11
CA ALA A 166 4.01 2.77 -14.22
C ALA A 166 4.06 1.99 -12.89
N ALA A 167 5.21 1.97 -12.22
CA ALA A 167 5.35 1.32 -10.92
C ALA A 167 4.47 1.98 -9.85
N ALA A 168 4.39 3.32 -9.85
CA ALA A 168 3.51 4.05 -8.94
C ALA A 168 2.03 3.71 -9.20
N ALA A 169 1.58 3.74 -10.45
CA ALA A 169 0.20 3.44 -10.83
C ALA A 169 -0.19 1.98 -10.54
N LEU A 170 0.67 1.02 -10.89
CA LEU A 170 0.45 -0.40 -10.60
C LEU A 170 0.47 -0.67 -9.09
N GLY A 171 1.38 -0.02 -8.35
CA GLY A 171 1.42 -0.09 -6.89
C GLY A 171 0.13 0.44 -6.27
N GLY A 172 -0.35 1.60 -6.73
CA GLY A 172 -1.62 2.16 -6.29
C GLY A 172 -2.82 1.26 -6.60
N ALA A 173 -2.90 0.72 -7.81
CA ALA A 173 -3.96 -0.22 -8.21
C ALA A 173 -3.95 -1.51 -7.36
N ALA A 174 -2.76 -2.09 -7.14
CA ALA A 174 -2.61 -3.27 -6.31
C ALA A 174 -3.00 -2.99 -4.85
N PHE A 175 -2.71 -1.79 -4.33
CA PHE A 175 -3.12 -1.38 -2.99
C PHE A 175 -4.64 -1.31 -2.88
N VAL A 176 -5.32 -0.63 -3.83
CA VAL A 176 -6.80 -0.56 -3.89
C VAL A 176 -7.41 -1.95 -3.91
N ALA A 177 -6.89 -2.84 -4.76
CA ALA A 177 -7.39 -4.22 -4.86
C ALA A 177 -7.17 -5.00 -3.55
N SER A 178 -5.99 -4.88 -2.95
CA SER A 178 -5.64 -5.51 -1.67
C SER A 178 -6.59 -5.08 -0.55
N ASP A 179 -6.79 -3.76 -0.38
CA ASP A 179 -7.60 -3.22 0.71
C ASP A 179 -9.09 -3.51 0.51
N THR A 180 -9.53 -3.56 -0.75
CA THR A 180 -10.91 -3.99 -1.07
C THR A 180 -11.12 -5.45 -0.65
N ILE A 181 -10.17 -6.34 -0.94
CA ILE A 181 -10.23 -7.75 -0.50
C ILE A 181 -10.17 -7.84 1.02
N LEU A 182 -9.31 -7.04 1.66
CA LEU A 182 -9.21 -6.97 3.13
C LEU A 182 -10.56 -6.60 3.75
N ALA A 183 -11.19 -5.54 3.26
CA ALA A 183 -12.48 -5.08 3.76
C ALA A 183 -13.58 -6.15 3.58
N VAL A 184 -13.65 -6.79 2.41
CA VAL A 184 -14.63 -7.85 2.13
C VAL A 184 -14.39 -9.09 3.00
N ASN A 185 -13.12 -9.48 3.22
CA ASN A 185 -12.81 -10.63 4.07
C ASN A 185 -13.09 -10.36 5.54
N LEU A 186 -12.70 -9.18 6.02
CA LEU A 186 -12.81 -8.82 7.43
C LEU A 186 -14.27 -8.58 7.83
N LEU A 187 -14.99 -7.75 7.05
CA LEU A 187 -16.34 -7.33 7.35
C LEU A 187 -17.41 -8.32 6.84
N GLY A 188 -17.07 -9.13 5.84
CA GLY A 188 -17.96 -10.14 5.26
C GLY A 188 -17.84 -11.52 5.88
N GLU A 189 -17.06 -11.67 6.97
CA GLU A 189 -16.79 -12.96 7.64
C GLU A 189 -16.35 -14.11 6.69
N LYS A 190 -15.86 -13.75 5.50
CA LYS A 190 -15.42 -14.70 4.48
C LYS A 190 -13.96 -15.07 4.70
N ASN A 191 -13.73 -16.06 5.55
CA ASN A 191 -12.39 -16.57 5.85
C ASN A 191 -11.88 -17.51 4.72
N SER A 192 -11.54 -16.93 3.57
CA SER A 192 -11.02 -17.68 2.42
C SER A 192 -9.50 -17.63 2.34
N ARG A 193 -8.84 -18.80 2.55
CA ARG A 193 -7.37 -18.93 2.40
C ARG A 193 -6.85 -18.46 1.03
N ARG A 194 -7.65 -18.58 -0.03
CA ARG A 194 -7.24 -18.11 -1.38
C ARG A 194 -7.25 -16.59 -1.45
N LEU A 195 -8.28 -15.94 -0.92
CA LEU A 195 -8.37 -14.49 -0.89
C LEU A 195 -7.28 -13.88 -0.01
N ASP A 196 -6.95 -14.48 1.14
CA ASP A 196 -5.83 -14.06 1.98
C ASP A 196 -4.48 -14.08 1.24
N LYS A 197 -4.24 -15.12 0.43
CA LYS A 197 -3.01 -15.20 -0.38
C LYS A 197 -2.98 -14.11 -1.45
N ILE A 198 -4.08 -13.91 -2.17
CA ILE A 198 -4.19 -12.88 -3.21
C ILE A 198 -3.99 -11.49 -2.59
N LEU A 199 -4.67 -11.21 -1.47
CA LEU A 199 -4.53 -9.99 -0.70
C LEU A 199 -3.07 -9.69 -0.39
N LEU A 200 -2.35 -10.65 0.17
CA LEU A 200 -0.96 -10.46 0.58
C LEU A 200 -0.01 -10.26 -0.60
N VAL A 201 -0.21 -10.99 -1.71
CA VAL A 201 0.58 -10.77 -2.93
C VAL A 201 0.35 -9.36 -3.48
N LEU A 202 -0.91 -8.92 -3.53
CA LEU A 202 -1.25 -7.57 -3.99
C LEU A 202 -0.69 -6.50 -3.04
N TYR A 203 -0.84 -6.69 -1.73
CA TYR A 203 -0.36 -5.75 -0.72
C TYR A 203 1.15 -5.58 -0.74
N TYR A 204 1.90 -6.69 -0.65
CA TYR A 204 3.36 -6.62 -0.69
C TYR A 204 3.87 -6.10 -2.03
N GLY A 205 3.24 -6.50 -3.13
CA GLY A 205 3.52 -5.95 -4.46
C GLY A 205 3.27 -4.45 -4.52
N ALA A 206 2.16 -3.97 -3.95
CA ALA A 206 1.82 -2.55 -3.89
C ALA A 206 2.86 -1.74 -3.11
N VAL A 207 3.14 -2.15 -1.87
CA VAL A 207 4.10 -1.45 -1.00
C VAL A 207 5.49 -1.46 -1.62
N TYR A 208 5.91 -2.59 -2.21
CA TYR A 208 7.20 -2.70 -2.86
C TYR A 208 7.30 -1.80 -4.09
N LEU A 209 6.33 -1.82 -5.00
CA LEU A 209 6.31 -0.98 -6.20
C LEU A 209 6.33 0.51 -5.84
N LEU A 210 5.55 0.94 -4.85
CA LEU A 210 5.58 2.31 -4.36
C LEU A 210 6.94 2.67 -3.75
N ALA A 211 7.55 1.76 -2.98
CA ALA A 211 8.86 1.98 -2.35
C ALA A 211 9.98 2.16 -3.37
N VAL A 212 9.92 1.42 -4.51
CA VAL A 212 11.00 1.40 -5.49
C VAL A 212 10.74 2.22 -6.75
N CYS A 213 9.54 2.82 -6.90
CA CYS A 213 9.18 3.54 -8.13
C CYS A 213 10.24 4.59 -8.54
N ARG A 214 10.84 5.27 -7.57
CA ARG A 214 11.87 6.29 -7.79
C ARG A 214 13.25 5.75 -8.18
N TYR A 215 13.49 4.45 -8.03
CA TYR A 215 14.70 3.80 -8.57
C TYR A 215 14.62 3.57 -10.08
N LEU A 216 13.41 3.57 -10.63
CA LEU A 216 13.15 3.26 -12.03
C LEU A 216 13.25 4.53 -12.88
N PRO A 217 13.65 4.41 -14.16
CA PRO A 217 13.71 5.56 -15.06
C PRO A 217 12.31 6.15 -15.27
N GLY A 218 12.29 7.49 -15.36
CA GLY A 218 11.11 8.26 -15.72
C GLY A 218 10.81 8.20 -17.21
#